data_4a25afb4012aea415ee331ec5898c676
#
_entry.id   4a25afb4012aea415ee331ec5898c676
#
_cell.length_a   1.000
_cell.length_b   1.000
_cell.length_c   1.000
_cell.angle_alpha   90.00
_cell.angle_beta   90.00
_cell.angle_gamma   90.00
#
_symmetry.space_group_name_H-M   'P 1'
#
loop_
_entity.id
_entity.type
_entity.pdbx_description
1 polymer ?
#
loop_
_entity_poly.entity_id
_entity_poly.type
_entity_poly.pdbx_seq_one_letter_code
_entity_poly.pdbx_strand_id
1 'polypeptide(L)'
;MLTSVFLGFILGVGLAALLTLLVGVYTIGPTERGVLTTFGRVQRILGTTADDPQLGALLTAEEKLRYNYPNVRVIPPGGPYFKWPWQKLYKVDMTIQTIDITWDPDIKQDSIEAVTKDNLTVQISGQIRWKPCERNLYAYLFGISHPAAHAVGYFISVLRDRIATFHGEKSEGAVEGVSINDLRRNLSLINSYMEESCRKTSARYGVDLDAALITNIDPPSDVDEAL
;
A
#
# COMPACT_ATOMS: atom_id res chain seq x y z
N MET A 1 -45.95 -33.42 29.53
CA MET A 1 -44.91 -33.72 28.49
C MET A 1 -44.78 -32.60 27.44
N LEU A 2 -45.87 -32.10 26.82
CA LEU A 2 -45.78 -31.00 25.84
C LEU A 2 -45.23 -29.68 26.43
N THR A 3 -45.58 -29.35 27.66
CA THR A 3 -45.08 -28.14 28.36
C THR A 3 -43.58 -28.18 28.63
N SER A 4 -43.03 -29.35 28.98
CA SER A 4 -41.57 -29.49 29.22
C SER A 4 -40.77 -29.37 27.92
N VAL A 5 -41.29 -29.92 26.80
CA VAL A 5 -40.66 -29.79 25.49
C VAL A 5 -40.68 -28.31 25.00
N PHE A 6 -41.82 -27.65 25.22
CA PHE A 6 -41.94 -26.21 24.83
C PHE A 6 -41.01 -25.34 25.67
N LEU A 7 -40.92 -25.58 26.98
CA LEU A 7 -39.98 -24.86 27.85
C LEU A 7 -38.52 -25.09 27.45
N GLY A 8 -38.17 -26.34 27.14
CA GLY A 8 -36.82 -26.67 26.65
C GLY A 8 -36.46 -26.00 25.32
N PHE A 9 -37.45 -25.88 24.41
CA PHE A 9 -37.27 -25.17 23.14
C PHE A 9 -37.04 -23.68 23.37
N ILE A 10 -37.83 -23.01 24.22
CA ILE A 10 -37.65 -21.59 24.54
C ILE A 10 -36.28 -21.33 25.18
N LEU A 11 -35.86 -22.19 26.13
CA LEU A 11 -34.55 -22.10 26.76
C LEU A 11 -33.41 -22.28 25.75
N GLY A 12 -33.54 -23.24 24.84
CA GLY A 12 -32.57 -23.48 23.78
C GLY A 12 -32.43 -22.29 22.82
N VAL A 13 -33.55 -21.73 22.37
CA VAL A 13 -33.57 -20.53 21.51
C VAL A 13 -33.02 -19.31 22.26
N GLY A 14 -33.35 -19.14 23.52
CA GLY A 14 -32.83 -18.05 24.35
C GLY A 14 -31.31 -18.15 24.54
N LEU A 15 -30.80 -19.35 24.81
CA LEU A 15 -29.37 -19.60 24.93
C LEU A 15 -28.63 -19.35 23.58
N ALA A 16 -29.20 -19.84 22.48
CA ALA A 16 -28.63 -19.59 21.15
C ALA A 16 -28.60 -18.10 20.80
N ALA A 17 -29.66 -17.37 21.12
CA ALA A 17 -29.73 -15.92 20.94
C ALA A 17 -28.69 -15.20 21.80
N LEU A 18 -28.52 -15.60 23.06
CA LEU A 18 -27.51 -15.04 23.95
C LEU A 18 -26.09 -15.30 23.42
N LEU A 19 -25.80 -16.50 22.98
CA LEU A 19 -24.50 -16.85 22.41
C LEU A 19 -24.21 -16.04 21.13
N THR A 20 -25.20 -15.87 20.25
CA THR A 20 -25.02 -15.05 19.03
C THR A 20 -24.78 -13.58 19.35
N LEU A 21 -25.41 -13.04 20.37
CA LEU A 21 -25.16 -11.69 20.85
C LEU A 21 -23.74 -11.54 21.40
N LEU A 22 -23.27 -12.46 22.21
CA LEU A 22 -21.94 -12.42 22.81
C LEU A 22 -20.82 -12.53 21.76
N VAL A 23 -20.98 -13.41 20.78
CA VAL A 23 -19.96 -13.60 19.70
C VAL A 23 -20.08 -12.51 18.63
N GLY A 24 -21.22 -11.87 18.50
CA GLY A 24 -21.47 -10.84 17.51
C GLY A 24 -20.86 -9.48 17.83
N VAL A 25 -20.60 -9.20 19.12
CA VAL A 25 -20.06 -7.89 19.53
C VAL A 25 -18.57 -7.80 19.21
N TYR A 26 -18.14 -6.68 18.61
CA TYR A 26 -16.75 -6.40 18.32
C TYR A 26 -16.41 -4.91 18.46
N THR A 27 -15.13 -4.63 18.61
CA THR A 27 -14.58 -3.28 18.64
C THR A 27 -13.50 -3.13 17.57
N ILE A 28 -13.28 -1.92 17.11
CA ILE A 28 -12.21 -1.56 16.17
C ILE A 28 -11.25 -0.64 16.90
N GLY A 29 -9.97 -1.00 16.86
CA GLY A 29 -8.90 -0.22 17.47
C GLY A 29 -8.76 1.17 16.87
N PRO A 30 -8.06 2.10 17.57
CA PRO A 30 -7.91 3.49 17.13
C PRO A 30 -7.15 3.61 15.80
N THR A 31 -6.23 2.70 15.53
CA THR A 31 -5.43 2.66 14.29
C THR A 31 -6.06 1.78 13.20
N GLU A 32 -7.13 1.06 13.52
CA GLU A 32 -7.74 0.10 12.62
C GLU A 32 -8.94 0.69 11.87
N ARG A 33 -9.23 0.09 10.70
CA ARG A 33 -10.51 0.25 9.98
C ARG A 33 -11.12 -1.12 9.74
N GLY A 34 -12.45 -1.19 9.81
CA GLY A 34 -13.18 -2.42 9.59
C GLY A 34 -13.90 -2.45 8.24
N VAL A 35 -13.87 -3.61 7.57
CA VAL A 35 -14.69 -3.89 6.40
C VAL A 35 -15.49 -5.16 6.65
N LEU A 36 -16.82 -5.09 6.51
CA LEU A 36 -17.72 -6.22 6.69
C LEU A 36 -18.07 -6.88 5.37
N THR A 37 -18.01 -8.20 5.37
CA THR A 37 -18.59 -9.03 4.31
C THR A 37 -19.77 -9.83 4.83
N THR A 38 -20.82 -9.98 4.03
CA THR A 38 -22.00 -10.77 4.33
C THR A 38 -22.08 -11.89 3.31
N PHE A 39 -22.00 -13.15 3.74
CA PHE A 39 -21.91 -14.31 2.83
C PHE A 39 -20.85 -14.15 1.73
N GLY A 40 -19.66 -13.64 2.08
CA GLY A 40 -18.57 -13.40 1.13
C GLY A 40 -18.72 -12.13 0.27
N ARG A 41 -19.86 -11.43 0.32
CA ARG A 41 -20.07 -10.18 -0.42
C ARG A 41 -19.73 -8.99 0.47
N VAL A 42 -18.86 -8.12 -0.01
CA VAL A 42 -18.50 -6.87 0.67
C VAL A 42 -19.69 -5.90 0.67
N GLN A 43 -19.89 -5.17 1.76
CA GLN A 43 -20.85 -4.07 1.80
C GLN A 43 -20.32 -2.89 0.97
N ARG A 44 -20.99 -2.63 -0.16
CA ARG A 44 -20.61 -1.58 -1.11
C ARG A 44 -21.36 -0.29 -0.82
N ILE A 45 -20.72 0.83 -1.14
CA ILE A 45 -21.32 2.16 -1.20
C ILE A 45 -21.42 2.55 -2.69
N LEU A 46 -22.25 3.55 -3.00
CA LEU A 46 -22.35 4.12 -4.34
C LEU A 46 -21.00 4.67 -4.80
N GLY A 47 -20.66 4.42 -6.07
CA GLY A 47 -19.44 4.88 -6.70
C GLY A 47 -18.33 3.82 -6.78
N THR A 48 -17.35 4.13 -7.58
CA THR A 48 -16.19 3.29 -7.84
C THR A 48 -14.90 4.12 -7.70
N THR A 49 -13.76 3.46 -7.68
CA THR A 49 -12.45 4.15 -7.66
C THR A 49 -12.28 5.12 -8.84
N ALA A 50 -12.86 4.80 -10.01
CA ALA A 50 -12.81 5.66 -11.18
C ALA A 50 -13.65 6.95 -11.05
N ASP A 51 -14.71 6.89 -10.21
CA ASP A 51 -15.61 8.03 -9.96
C ASP A 51 -15.09 8.94 -8.85
N ASP A 52 -14.14 8.49 -8.04
CA ASP A 52 -13.54 9.29 -6.98
C ASP A 52 -12.70 10.42 -7.60
N PRO A 53 -12.94 11.71 -7.23
CA PRO A 53 -12.25 12.85 -7.81
C PRO A 53 -10.73 12.84 -7.53
N GLN A 54 -10.29 12.22 -6.45
CA GLN A 54 -8.87 12.15 -6.11
C GLN A 54 -8.19 10.92 -6.75
N LEU A 55 -8.78 9.75 -6.61
CA LEU A 55 -8.20 8.51 -7.12
C LEU A 55 -8.38 8.39 -8.64
N GLY A 56 -9.55 8.74 -9.15
CA GLY A 56 -9.84 8.68 -10.59
C GLY A 56 -9.03 9.67 -11.42
N ALA A 57 -8.60 10.80 -10.84
CA ALA A 57 -7.71 11.74 -11.52
C ALA A 57 -6.29 11.18 -11.75
N LEU A 58 -5.86 10.23 -10.93
CA LEU A 58 -4.54 9.60 -11.03
C LEU A 58 -4.46 8.53 -12.13
N LEU A 59 -5.61 8.04 -12.60
CA LEU A 59 -5.70 6.95 -13.56
C LEU A 59 -5.94 7.45 -14.98
N THR A 60 -5.26 6.85 -15.94
CA THR A 60 -5.55 7.05 -17.37
C THR A 60 -6.88 6.38 -17.75
N ALA A 61 -7.41 6.69 -18.94
CA ALA A 61 -8.67 6.12 -19.40
C ALA A 61 -8.65 4.58 -19.46
N GLU A 62 -7.53 4.00 -19.89
CA GLU A 62 -7.35 2.54 -19.92
C GLU A 62 -7.23 1.94 -18.51
N GLU A 63 -6.53 2.63 -17.60
CA GLU A 63 -6.38 2.21 -16.22
C GLU A 63 -7.70 2.26 -15.46
N LYS A 64 -8.58 3.22 -15.75
CA LYS A 64 -9.94 3.28 -15.19
C LYS A 64 -10.78 2.06 -15.53
N LEU A 65 -10.57 1.45 -16.67
CA LEU A 65 -11.25 0.20 -17.04
C LEU A 65 -10.69 -0.99 -16.25
N ARG A 66 -9.39 -1.00 -16.00
CA ARG A 66 -8.70 -2.12 -15.35
C ARG A 66 -8.80 -2.07 -13.83
N TYR A 67 -8.68 -0.89 -13.23
CA TYR A 67 -8.61 -0.68 -11.76
C TYR A 67 -9.90 -0.04 -11.21
N ASN A 68 -11.04 -0.40 -11.77
CA ASN A 68 -12.33 0.11 -11.35
C ASN A 68 -12.90 -0.73 -10.20
N TYR A 69 -12.49 -0.43 -8.98
CA TYR A 69 -12.94 -1.14 -7.79
C TYR A 69 -14.17 -0.46 -7.18
N PRO A 70 -15.12 -1.24 -6.62
CA PRO A 70 -16.27 -0.67 -5.92
C PRO A 70 -15.84 -0.04 -4.60
N ASN A 71 -16.46 1.08 -4.25
CA ASN A 71 -16.29 1.67 -2.92
C ASN A 71 -16.92 0.78 -1.85
N VAL A 72 -16.23 0.60 -0.74
CA VAL A 72 -16.67 -0.24 0.37
C VAL A 72 -17.05 0.59 1.58
N ARG A 73 -18.01 0.08 2.36
CA ARG A 73 -18.36 0.69 3.63
C ARG A 73 -17.25 0.43 4.64
N VAL A 74 -16.56 1.49 5.03
CA VAL A 74 -15.53 1.45 6.06
C VAL A 74 -16.16 1.75 7.41
N ILE A 75 -15.85 0.91 8.40
CA ILE A 75 -16.30 1.08 9.78
C ILE A 75 -15.18 1.80 10.55
N PRO A 76 -15.47 2.96 11.14
CA PRO A 76 -14.50 3.76 11.88
C PRO A 76 -14.08 3.07 13.18
N PRO A 77 -12.98 3.54 13.82
CA PRO A 77 -12.57 3.09 15.14
C PRO A 77 -13.67 3.34 16.18
N GLY A 78 -13.73 2.46 17.18
CA GLY A 78 -14.67 2.54 18.27
C GLY A 78 -15.49 1.28 18.44
N GLY A 79 -16.70 1.42 18.93
CA GLY A 79 -17.63 0.34 19.23
C GLY A 79 -18.35 0.58 20.58
N PRO A 80 -19.11 -0.38 21.04
CA PRO A 80 -19.29 -1.73 20.50
C PRO A 80 -20.14 -1.74 19.21
N TYR A 81 -19.67 -2.53 18.24
CA TYR A 81 -20.41 -2.82 17.00
C TYR A 81 -20.93 -4.26 17.06
N PHE A 82 -21.94 -4.57 16.23
CA PHE A 82 -22.51 -5.89 16.15
C PHE A 82 -22.38 -6.46 14.73
N LYS A 83 -22.02 -7.75 14.63
CA LYS A 83 -22.03 -8.53 13.39
C LYS A 83 -22.83 -9.80 13.58
N TRP A 84 -23.51 -10.23 12.53
CA TRP A 84 -24.17 -11.52 12.49
C TRP A 84 -23.19 -12.68 12.30
N PRO A 85 -23.52 -13.93 12.68
CA PRO A 85 -22.65 -15.07 12.50
C PRO A 85 -22.17 -15.33 11.06
N TRP A 86 -22.99 -14.96 10.07
CA TRP A 86 -22.69 -15.08 8.65
C TRP A 86 -21.90 -13.87 8.09
N GLN A 87 -21.56 -12.92 8.91
CA GLN A 87 -20.72 -11.78 8.56
C GLN A 87 -19.30 -12.00 9.03
N LYS A 88 -18.34 -11.66 8.16
CA LYS A 88 -16.91 -11.66 8.47
C LYS A 88 -16.38 -10.25 8.49
N LEU A 89 -15.68 -9.91 9.56
CA LEU A 89 -15.00 -8.63 9.72
C LEU A 89 -13.53 -8.78 9.29
N TYR A 90 -13.09 -7.89 8.43
CA TYR A 90 -11.69 -7.67 8.09
C TYR A 90 -11.24 -6.38 8.75
N LYS A 91 -10.22 -6.47 9.60
CA LYS A 91 -9.58 -5.32 10.21
C LYS A 91 -8.31 -5.01 9.46
N VAL A 92 -8.12 -3.75 9.13
CA VAL A 92 -6.93 -3.23 8.43
C VAL A 92 -6.27 -2.22 9.33
N ASP A 93 -5.00 -2.44 9.63
CA ASP A 93 -4.19 -1.47 10.34
C ASP A 93 -3.80 -0.34 9.38
N MET A 94 -4.10 0.89 9.79
CA MET A 94 -3.85 2.12 9.02
C MET A 94 -2.56 2.81 9.42
N THR A 95 -1.76 2.19 10.30
CA THR A 95 -0.47 2.74 10.71
C THR A 95 0.50 2.78 9.53
N ILE A 96 1.37 3.78 9.54
CA ILE A 96 2.43 3.90 8.55
C ILE A 96 3.43 2.78 8.82
N GLN A 97 3.67 1.98 7.81
CA GLN A 97 4.68 0.93 7.81
C GLN A 97 5.90 1.41 7.02
N THR A 98 7.07 1.02 7.49
CA THR A 98 8.33 1.38 6.88
C THR A 98 9.01 0.14 6.32
N ILE A 99 9.55 0.27 5.12
CA ILE A 99 10.41 -0.73 4.49
C ILE A 99 11.73 -0.04 4.20
N ASP A 100 12.78 -0.50 4.85
CA ASP A 100 14.14 -0.03 4.59
C ASP A 100 14.69 -0.72 3.35
N ILE A 101 15.27 0.06 2.46
CA ILE A 101 15.96 -0.39 1.26
C ILE A 101 17.43 -0.04 1.48
N THR A 102 18.08 -0.87 2.26
CA THR A 102 19.51 -0.71 2.56
C THR A 102 20.17 -2.06 2.37
N TRP A 103 21.36 -2.05 1.78
CA TRP A 103 22.15 -3.26 1.74
C TRP A 103 22.51 -3.66 3.18
N ASP A 104 22.07 -4.84 3.59
CA ASP A 104 22.36 -5.41 4.89
C ASP A 104 22.85 -6.85 4.69
N PRO A 105 24.15 -7.12 4.93
CA PRO A 105 24.74 -8.43 4.74
C PRO A 105 24.18 -9.48 5.70
N ASP A 106 23.74 -9.06 6.90
CA ASP A 106 23.25 -9.96 7.93
C ASP A 106 21.87 -10.53 7.61
N ILE A 107 21.02 -9.70 6.97
CA ILE A 107 19.63 -10.06 6.61
C ILE A 107 19.54 -10.52 5.14
N LYS A 108 20.65 -10.47 4.37
CA LYS A 108 20.67 -10.70 2.91
C LYS A 108 19.64 -9.81 2.16
N GLN A 109 19.51 -8.59 2.60
CA GLN A 109 18.66 -7.60 1.95
C GLN A 109 19.50 -6.89 0.89
N ASP A 110 19.11 -7.05 -0.36
CA ASP A 110 19.80 -6.41 -1.47
C ASP A 110 19.41 -4.93 -1.59
N SER A 111 20.40 -4.06 -1.82
CA SER A 111 20.15 -2.69 -2.24
C SER A 111 19.49 -2.67 -3.62
N ILE A 112 18.77 -1.58 -3.93
CA ILE A 112 18.23 -1.42 -5.28
C ILE A 112 19.39 -1.05 -6.20
N GLU A 113 19.67 -1.92 -7.16
CA GLU A 113 20.59 -1.61 -8.25
C GLU A 113 19.88 -0.93 -9.39
N ALA A 114 20.46 0.13 -9.91
CA ALA A 114 20.01 0.83 -11.11
C ALA A 114 21.19 1.16 -12.01
N VAL A 115 20.92 1.30 -13.30
CA VAL A 115 21.94 1.68 -14.28
C VAL A 115 21.64 3.10 -14.75
N THR A 116 22.63 3.96 -14.68
CA THR A 116 22.55 5.33 -15.17
C THR A 116 22.59 5.38 -16.70
N LYS A 117 22.29 6.54 -17.27
CA LYS A 117 22.39 6.78 -18.73
C LYS A 117 23.78 6.47 -19.28
N ASP A 118 24.83 6.70 -18.49
CA ASP A 118 26.23 6.43 -18.87
C ASP A 118 26.68 4.98 -18.64
N ASN A 119 25.70 4.09 -18.45
CA ASN A 119 25.93 2.66 -18.19
C ASN A 119 26.73 2.37 -16.92
N LEU A 120 26.64 3.26 -15.93
CA LEU A 120 27.22 3.03 -14.61
C LEU A 120 26.17 2.38 -13.70
N THR A 121 26.54 1.28 -13.08
CA THR A 121 25.69 0.67 -12.04
C THR A 121 25.80 1.48 -10.75
N VAL A 122 24.67 1.75 -10.12
CA VAL A 122 24.61 2.43 -8.83
C VAL A 122 23.76 1.63 -7.87
N GLN A 123 24.15 1.63 -6.61
CA GLN A 123 23.37 1.06 -5.50
C GLN A 123 22.64 2.18 -4.79
N ILE A 124 21.35 1.95 -4.52
CA ILE A 124 20.45 2.95 -3.95
C ILE A 124 20.00 2.45 -2.60
N SER A 125 20.18 3.29 -1.60
CA SER A 125 19.70 3.08 -0.26
C SER A 125 18.63 4.10 0.07
N GLY A 126 17.60 3.65 0.81
CA GLY A 126 16.51 4.53 1.18
C GLY A 126 15.48 3.87 2.05
N GLN A 127 14.37 4.56 2.25
CA GLN A 127 13.26 4.11 3.07
C GLN A 127 11.94 4.41 2.34
N ILE A 128 11.06 3.43 2.28
CA ILE A 128 9.70 3.58 1.77
C ILE A 128 8.73 3.51 2.94
N ARG A 129 7.94 4.55 3.11
CA ARG A 129 6.85 4.60 4.08
C ARG A 129 5.53 4.49 3.35
N TRP A 130 4.69 3.58 3.81
CA TRP A 130 3.42 3.32 3.19
C TRP A 130 2.34 2.99 4.21
N LYS A 131 1.08 3.17 3.82
CA LYS A 131 -0.10 2.77 4.58
C LYS A 131 -1.21 2.31 3.64
N PRO A 132 -2.18 1.53 4.12
CA PRO A 132 -3.37 1.23 3.32
C PRO A 132 -4.15 2.50 2.97
N CYS A 133 -4.67 2.58 1.73
CA CYS A 133 -5.52 3.69 1.31
C CYS A 133 -6.96 3.48 1.79
N GLU A 134 -7.45 4.32 2.70
CA GLU A 134 -8.80 4.20 3.26
C GLU A 134 -9.89 4.27 2.19
N ARG A 135 -9.67 5.05 1.13
CA ARG A 135 -10.64 5.22 0.03
C ARG A 135 -10.71 4.02 -0.91
N ASN A 136 -9.66 3.20 -0.94
CA ASN A 136 -9.57 2.04 -1.84
C ASN A 136 -9.23 0.76 -1.08
N LEU A 137 -9.86 0.54 0.07
CA LEU A 137 -9.67 -0.68 0.85
C LEU A 137 -10.14 -1.95 0.13
N TYR A 138 -11.00 -1.82 -0.89
CA TYR A 138 -11.35 -2.97 -1.73
C TYR A 138 -10.16 -3.53 -2.48
N ALA A 139 -9.40 -2.68 -3.16
CA ALA A 139 -8.19 -3.10 -3.88
C ALA A 139 -7.17 -3.73 -2.92
N TYR A 140 -6.97 -3.11 -1.76
CA TYR A 140 -6.04 -3.59 -0.74
C TYR A 140 -6.39 -4.97 -0.19
N LEU A 141 -7.69 -5.22 0.13
CA LEU A 141 -8.11 -6.47 0.77
C LEU A 141 -8.47 -7.60 -0.21
N PHE A 142 -9.03 -7.24 -1.37
CA PHE A 142 -9.67 -8.21 -2.25
C PHE A 142 -9.25 -8.09 -3.71
N GLY A 143 -8.63 -6.99 -4.11
CA GLY A 143 -8.29 -6.75 -5.51
C GLY A 143 -6.98 -7.43 -5.92
N ILE A 144 -6.00 -7.44 -5.01
CA ILE A 144 -4.64 -7.89 -5.31
C ILE A 144 -4.09 -8.66 -4.13
N SER A 145 -3.38 -9.75 -4.40
CA SER A 145 -2.59 -10.43 -3.37
C SER A 145 -1.30 -9.65 -3.10
N HIS A 146 -0.96 -9.44 -1.84
CA HIS A 146 0.25 -8.72 -1.40
C HIS A 146 0.38 -7.29 -2.00
N PRO A 147 -0.60 -6.40 -1.78
CA PRO A 147 -0.64 -5.08 -2.40
C PRO A 147 0.59 -4.21 -2.08
N ALA A 148 1.16 -4.35 -0.88
CA ALA A 148 2.38 -3.66 -0.49
C ALA A 148 3.58 -4.06 -1.37
N ALA A 149 3.75 -5.35 -1.65
CA ALA A 149 4.82 -5.84 -2.52
C ALA A 149 4.69 -5.30 -3.95
N HIS A 150 3.46 -5.22 -4.48
CA HIS A 150 3.21 -4.60 -5.78
C HIS A 150 3.51 -3.10 -5.80
N ALA A 151 3.17 -2.38 -4.73
CA ALA A 151 3.48 -0.97 -4.60
C ALA A 151 5.00 -0.72 -4.56
N VAL A 152 5.75 -1.53 -3.79
CA VAL A 152 7.21 -1.49 -3.72
C VAL A 152 7.84 -1.84 -5.08
N GLY A 153 7.36 -2.89 -5.74
CA GLY A 153 7.83 -3.26 -7.09
C GLY A 153 7.61 -2.15 -8.12
N TYR A 154 6.47 -1.48 -8.05
CA TYR A 154 6.19 -0.32 -8.88
C TYR A 154 7.14 0.85 -8.57
N PHE A 155 7.36 1.13 -7.28
CA PHE A 155 8.34 2.13 -6.84
C PHE A 155 9.74 1.86 -7.41
N ILE A 156 10.24 0.63 -7.25
CA ILE A 156 11.55 0.22 -7.77
C ILE A 156 11.63 0.40 -9.30
N SER A 157 10.59 0.05 -10.02
CA SER A 157 10.52 0.20 -11.47
C SER A 157 10.60 1.67 -11.90
N VAL A 158 9.81 2.55 -11.25
CA VAL A 158 9.80 4.00 -11.54
C VAL A 158 11.16 4.62 -11.17
N LEU A 159 11.76 4.19 -10.07
CA LEU A 159 13.06 4.67 -9.64
C LEU A 159 14.17 4.32 -10.65
N ARG A 160 14.21 3.07 -11.10
CA ARG A 160 15.17 2.63 -12.12
C ARG A 160 15.02 3.42 -13.43
N ASP A 161 13.78 3.60 -13.87
CA ASP A 161 13.49 4.40 -15.07
C ASP A 161 13.92 5.85 -14.89
N ARG A 162 13.66 6.45 -13.73
CA ARG A 162 14.08 7.82 -13.45
C ARG A 162 15.60 7.99 -13.45
N ILE A 163 16.33 7.04 -12.86
CA ILE A 163 17.79 7.09 -12.83
C ILE A 163 18.39 6.88 -14.22
N ALA A 164 17.85 5.93 -14.98
CA ALA A 164 18.29 5.68 -16.36
C ALA A 164 18.04 6.87 -17.32
N THR A 165 16.99 7.66 -17.03
CA THR A 165 16.62 8.81 -17.86
C THR A 165 17.04 10.16 -17.27
N PHE A 166 17.72 10.15 -16.12
CA PHE A 166 18.13 11.38 -15.46
C PHE A 166 19.14 12.15 -16.32
N HIS A 167 18.84 13.42 -16.55
CA HIS A 167 19.76 14.37 -17.19
C HIS A 167 20.16 15.39 -16.13
N GLY A 168 21.43 15.42 -15.76
CA GLY A 168 21.96 16.46 -14.87
C GLY A 168 21.66 17.87 -15.42
N GLU A 169 21.59 18.86 -14.54
CA GLU A 169 21.56 20.26 -14.99
C GLU A 169 22.80 20.51 -15.84
N LYS A 170 22.58 20.99 -17.07
CA LYS A 170 23.67 21.37 -17.98
C LYS A 170 24.44 22.53 -17.37
N SER A 171 25.56 22.25 -16.73
CA SER A 171 26.56 23.27 -16.47
C SER A 171 27.25 23.56 -17.80
N GLU A 172 27.25 24.82 -18.24
CA GLU A 172 27.97 25.25 -19.45
C GLU A 172 29.44 24.82 -19.36
N GLY A 173 29.83 23.86 -20.20
CA GLY A 173 31.21 23.36 -20.28
C GLY A 173 31.47 21.96 -19.72
N ALA A 174 30.47 21.24 -19.20
CA ALA A 174 30.65 19.88 -18.73
C ALA A 174 30.54 18.88 -19.88
N VAL A 175 31.45 17.89 -19.90
CA VAL A 175 31.39 16.72 -20.76
C VAL A 175 30.08 15.99 -20.58
N GLU A 176 29.43 15.56 -21.66
CA GLU A 176 28.17 14.80 -21.61
C GLU A 176 28.36 13.51 -20.79
N GLY A 177 27.90 13.54 -19.55
CA GLY A 177 27.90 12.41 -18.64
C GLY A 177 27.19 12.78 -17.33
N VAL A 178 26.35 11.89 -16.81
CA VAL A 178 25.72 12.09 -15.51
C VAL A 178 26.58 11.45 -14.45
N SER A 179 27.32 12.26 -13.73
CA SER A 179 28.11 11.79 -12.58
C SER A 179 27.19 11.32 -11.44
N ILE A 180 27.62 10.30 -10.70
CA ILE A 180 26.98 9.87 -9.44
C ILE A 180 26.81 11.07 -8.49
N ASN A 181 27.75 11.99 -8.50
CA ASN A 181 27.68 13.23 -7.72
C ASN A 181 26.50 14.13 -8.14
N ASP A 182 26.13 14.14 -9.42
CA ASP A 182 24.97 14.91 -9.89
C ASP A 182 23.67 14.28 -9.43
N LEU A 183 23.57 12.96 -9.39
CA LEU A 183 22.44 12.25 -8.79
C LEU A 183 22.32 12.56 -7.29
N ARG A 184 23.43 12.52 -6.56
CA ARG A 184 23.48 12.85 -5.12
C ARG A 184 23.07 14.30 -4.84
N ARG A 185 23.49 15.25 -5.64
CA ARG A 185 23.08 16.67 -5.51
C ARG A 185 21.61 16.89 -5.80
N ASN A 186 21.01 16.08 -6.65
CA ASN A 186 19.62 16.20 -7.08
C ASN A 186 18.67 15.20 -6.41
N LEU A 187 19.04 14.64 -5.25
CA LEU A 187 18.21 13.67 -4.51
C LEU A 187 16.81 14.23 -4.18
N SER A 188 16.71 15.52 -3.85
CA SER A 188 15.43 16.17 -3.57
C SER A 188 14.49 16.15 -4.78
N LEU A 189 15.04 16.37 -5.98
CA LEU A 189 14.30 16.33 -7.24
C LEU A 189 13.83 14.90 -7.56
N ILE A 190 14.70 13.91 -7.33
CA ILE A 190 14.36 12.50 -7.52
C ILE A 190 13.25 12.10 -6.54
N ASN A 191 13.37 12.45 -5.26
CA ASN A 191 12.37 12.17 -4.24
C ASN A 191 11.01 12.79 -4.57
N SER A 192 10.97 14.06 -4.99
CA SER A 192 9.73 14.73 -5.40
C SER A 192 9.08 14.06 -6.62
N TYR A 193 9.88 13.66 -7.60
CA TYR A 193 9.39 12.90 -8.77
C TYR A 193 8.82 11.56 -8.36
N MET A 194 9.48 10.84 -7.46
CA MET A 194 9.04 9.54 -6.95
C MET A 194 7.72 9.68 -6.20
N GLU A 195 7.59 10.68 -5.34
CA GLU A 195 6.35 10.96 -4.61
C GLU A 195 5.17 11.19 -5.58
N GLU A 196 5.34 12.03 -6.60
CA GLU A 196 4.28 12.30 -7.58
C GLU A 196 3.94 11.06 -8.42
N SER A 197 4.96 10.36 -8.94
CA SER A 197 4.77 9.18 -9.80
C SER A 197 4.13 8.01 -9.04
N CYS A 198 4.44 7.87 -7.75
CA CYS A 198 3.93 6.80 -6.92
C CYS A 198 2.52 7.04 -6.34
N ARG A 199 1.94 8.23 -6.49
CA ARG A 199 0.53 8.49 -6.10
C ARG A 199 -0.47 7.54 -6.75
N LYS A 200 -0.15 7.01 -7.93
CA LYS A 200 -1.00 6.04 -8.65
C LYS A 200 -1.18 4.72 -7.89
N THR A 201 -0.29 4.38 -6.96
CA THR A 201 -0.39 3.14 -6.18
C THR A 201 -1.63 3.10 -5.31
N SER A 202 -2.12 4.25 -4.84
CA SER A 202 -3.36 4.36 -4.06
C SER A 202 -4.59 3.93 -4.87
N ALA A 203 -4.65 4.35 -6.12
CA ALA A 203 -5.76 4.00 -7.02
C ALA A 203 -5.64 2.57 -7.56
N ARG A 204 -4.42 2.09 -7.87
CA ARG A 204 -4.19 0.77 -8.46
C ARG A 204 -4.21 -0.35 -7.44
N TYR A 205 -3.56 -0.17 -6.31
CA TYR A 205 -3.27 -1.22 -5.33
C TYR A 205 -3.91 -0.99 -3.96
N GLY A 206 -4.50 0.19 -3.75
CA GLY A 206 -5.03 0.56 -2.43
C GLY A 206 -3.93 0.82 -1.39
N VAL A 207 -2.74 1.24 -1.83
CA VAL A 207 -1.57 1.54 -0.98
C VAL A 207 -1.15 2.98 -1.21
N ASP A 208 -1.23 3.80 -0.17
CA ASP A 208 -0.69 5.14 -0.15
C ASP A 208 0.78 5.09 0.23
N LEU A 209 1.65 5.61 -0.62
CA LEU A 209 3.03 5.89 -0.29
C LEU A 209 3.09 7.25 0.40
N ASP A 210 3.40 7.25 1.69
CA ASP A 210 3.46 8.45 2.52
C ASP A 210 4.73 9.25 2.27
N ALA A 211 5.86 8.57 2.14
CA ALA A 211 7.12 9.14 1.73
C ALA A 211 8.01 8.08 1.07
N ALA A 212 8.74 8.52 0.07
CA ALA A 212 9.81 7.76 -0.54
C ALA A 212 11.09 8.57 -0.35
N LEU A 213 11.92 8.17 0.59
CA LEU A 213 13.13 8.88 0.93
C LEU A 213 14.33 8.07 0.44
N ILE A 214 14.89 8.46 -0.69
CA ILE A 214 16.19 7.98 -1.14
C ILE A 214 17.23 8.76 -0.35
N THR A 215 18.05 8.04 0.41
CA THR A 215 19.03 8.65 1.32
C THR A 215 20.42 8.69 0.70
N ASN A 216 20.79 7.68 -0.07
CA ASN A 216 22.11 7.61 -0.68
C ASN A 216 22.10 6.87 -2.03
N ILE A 217 23.05 7.23 -2.88
CA ILE A 217 23.33 6.58 -4.16
C ILE A 217 24.83 6.35 -4.22
N ASP A 218 25.26 5.10 -4.19
CA ASP A 218 26.66 4.70 -4.14
C ASP A 218 27.06 3.89 -5.38
N PRO A 219 28.34 3.90 -5.77
CA PRO A 219 28.86 2.93 -6.70
C PRO A 219 28.78 1.52 -6.09
N PRO A 220 28.78 0.44 -6.88
CA PRO A 220 28.84 -0.91 -6.37
C PRO A 220 30.07 -1.12 -5.50
N SER A 221 29.95 -1.92 -4.43
CA SER A 221 31.02 -2.21 -3.47
C SER A 221 32.28 -2.77 -4.11
N ASP A 222 32.16 -3.47 -5.23
CA ASP A 222 33.28 -4.03 -5.97
C ASP A 222 34.21 -2.98 -6.64
N VAL A 223 33.69 -1.75 -6.78
CA VAL A 223 34.45 -0.61 -7.37
C VAL A 223 35.08 0.24 -6.29
N ASP A 224 34.52 0.28 -5.08
CA ASP A 224 35.09 1.04 -3.94
C ASP A 224 36.39 0.43 -3.41
N GLU A 225 36.61 -0.88 -3.58
CA GLU A 225 37.89 -1.53 -3.22
C GLU A 225 39.03 -1.26 -4.25
N ALA A 226 38.71 -0.73 -5.42
CA ALA A 226 39.66 -0.50 -6.52
C ALA A 226 40.11 0.97 -6.63
N LEU A 227 39.56 1.89 -5.81
CA LEU A 227 39.89 3.31 -5.73
C LEU A 227 40.66 3.64 -4.45
#